data_eb5b991a67f0b398f104b4c7faef50f1
#
_entry.id   eb5b991a67f0b398f104b4c7faef50f1
#
_cell.length_a   1.000
_cell.length_b   1.000
_cell.length_c   1.000
_cell.angle_alpha   90.00
_cell.angle_beta   90.00
_cell.angle_gamma   90.00
#
_symmetry.space_group_name_H-M   'P 1'
#
loop_
_entity.id
_entity.type
_entity.pdbx_description
1 polymer ?
#
loop_
_entity_poly.entity_id
_entity_poly.type
_entity_poly.pdbx_seq_one_letter_code
_entity_poly.pdbx_strand_id
1 'polypeptide(L)'
;VAARLGEPVPTSWAVADGRYDEEEAARSRQRAARVSARPAPDLAVAAGLAALARSGRPPTDIGLLLHANCYDQGVTFSNVASYIQREVLGHGDVTAMELRQMSNGGMCAIETAAIHLSAVPALRAALVTTGDRFAEPRFPRWSADKGLVFGDGGTAAVLSRRPGPLRLVATATYSAPELEGLHRGDDLHDPPEPGAPLDLAARKRAFLAGFPVAETITRNAEGMLTAVKRCVQDADGDVSDMAAVLVPFFGADLSHKQCVDPLGIGADDTLLDYGLDIGHLGSGDQVAGLAHLLGTGRLRPGQRALLVGVGAGFSWTCAVVEVTDEAAERADAAGEVGSA
;
A
#
# COMPACT_ATOMS: atom_id res chain seq x y z
N VAL A 1 -10.33 -4.45 7.50
CA VAL A 1 -9.63 -4.16 6.22
C VAL A 1 -10.40 -4.70 5.03
N ALA A 2 -10.24 -4.09 3.87
CA ALA A 2 -10.79 -4.53 2.59
C ALA A 2 -9.91 -4.09 1.42
N ALA A 3 -9.96 -4.84 0.32
CA ALA A 3 -9.36 -4.49 -0.95
C ALA A 3 -10.37 -4.68 -2.09
N ARG A 4 -10.25 -3.85 -3.11
CA ARG A 4 -10.99 -3.93 -4.39
C ARG A 4 -9.99 -3.75 -5.52
N LEU A 5 -9.78 -4.79 -6.29
CA LEU A 5 -8.76 -4.87 -7.32
C LEU A 5 -9.42 -4.85 -8.71
N GLY A 6 -8.68 -4.41 -9.71
CA GLY A 6 -9.05 -4.54 -11.11
C GLY A 6 -9.06 -6.00 -11.59
N GLU A 7 -9.38 -6.19 -12.86
CA GLU A 7 -9.34 -7.50 -13.50
C GLU A 7 -7.90 -7.91 -13.84
N PRO A 8 -7.55 -9.20 -13.77
CA PRO A 8 -6.20 -9.65 -14.07
C PRO A 8 -5.91 -9.58 -15.58
N VAL A 9 -4.82 -8.91 -15.94
CA VAL A 9 -4.27 -8.90 -17.30
C VAL A 9 -2.94 -9.65 -17.29
N PRO A 10 -2.80 -10.77 -18.01
CA PRO A 10 -1.58 -11.57 -18.00
C PRO A 10 -0.37 -10.82 -18.56
N THR A 11 0.79 -11.00 -17.95
CA THR A 11 2.07 -10.43 -18.41
C THR A 11 2.42 -10.89 -19.83
N SER A 12 2.13 -12.15 -20.19
CA SER A 12 2.37 -12.70 -21.52
C SER A 12 1.67 -11.90 -22.62
N TRP A 13 0.50 -11.32 -22.34
CA TRP A 13 -0.18 -10.45 -23.27
C TRP A 13 0.58 -9.12 -23.48
N ALA A 14 1.10 -8.52 -22.42
CA ALA A 14 1.86 -7.28 -22.51
C ALA A 14 3.20 -7.47 -23.24
N VAL A 15 3.85 -8.63 -23.06
CA VAL A 15 5.06 -9.01 -23.80
C VAL A 15 4.75 -9.21 -25.29
N ALA A 16 3.70 -9.96 -25.63
CA ALA A 16 3.29 -10.19 -27.00
C ALA A 16 2.89 -8.89 -27.74
N ASP A 17 2.36 -7.92 -27.02
CA ASP A 17 1.97 -6.60 -27.54
C ASP A 17 3.14 -5.57 -27.55
N GLY A 18 4.35 -5.99 -27.13
CA GLY A 18 5.55 -5.15 -27.11
C GLY A 18 5.56 -4.04 -26.04
N ARG A 19 4.64 -4.10 -25.06
CA ARG A 19 4.54 -3.12 -23.97
C ARG A 19 5.40 -3.47 -22.77
N TYR A 20 5.86 -4.70 -22.66
CA TYR A 20 6.76 -5.17 -21.62
C TYR A 20 7.93 -5.93 -22.24
N ASP A 21 9.14 -5.57 -21.82
CA ASP A 21 10.36 -6.22 -22.25
C ASP A 21 10.43 -7.67 -21.76
N GLU A 22 10.79 -8.62 -22.63
CA GLU A 22 10.79 -10.06 -22.32
C GLU A 22 11.83 -10.42 -21.24
N GLU A 23 13.02 -9.81 -21.29
CA GLU A 23 14.06 -10.02 -20.29
C GLU A 23 13.67 -9.46 -18.93
N GLU A 24 13.04 -8.29 -18.91
CA GLU A 24 12.49 -7.69 -17.69
C GLU A 24 11.34 -8.53 -17.11
N ALA A 25 10.45 -9.04 -17.95
CA ALA A 25 9.39 -9.95 -17.56
C ALA A 25 9.93 -11.24 -16.92
N ALA A 26 11.01 -11.79 -17.49
CA ALA A 26 11.68 -12.97 -16.92
C ALA A 26 12.32 -12.68 -15.55
N ARG A 27 12.94 -11.51 -15.36
CA ARG A 27 13.52 -11.09 -14.08
C ARG A 27 12.48 -10.79 -13.03
N SER A 28 11.45 -10.02 -13.39
CA SER A 28 10.39 -9.64 -12.46
C SER A 28 9.52 -10.83 -12.04
N ARG A 29 9.41 -11.84 -12.89
CA ARG A 29 8.50 -12.99 -12.74
C ARG A 29 7.04 -12.56 -12.53
N GLN A 30 6.68 -11.32 -12.91
CA GLN A 30 5.31 -10.85 -12.81
C GLN A 30 4.41 -11.71 -13.70
N ARG A 31 3.32 -12.22 -13.16
CA ARG A 31 2.37 -13.09 -13.87
C ARG A 31 1.20 -12.31 -14.46
N ALA A 32 0.72 -11.31 -13.72
CA ALA A 32 -0.37 -10.47 -14.17
C ALA A 32 -0.32 -9.09 -13.48
N ALA A 33 -1.03 -8.11 -14.06
CA ALA A 33 -1.38 -6.86 -13.38
C ALA A 33 -2.89 -6.73 -13.26
N ARG A 34 -3.38 -6.14 -12.18
CA ARG A 34 -4.79 -5.79 -12.04
C ARG A 34 -5.07 -4.51 -12.81
N VAL A 35 -6.08 -4.51 -13.66
CA VAL A 35 -6.44 -3.37 -14.51
C VAL A 35 -7.91 -3.02 -14.31
N SER A 36 -8.23 -1.76 -14.09
CA SER A 36 -9.60 -1.28 -13.84
C SER A 36 -10.05 -0.24 -14.85
N ALA A 37 -11.29 -0.36 -15.30
CA ALA A 37 -11.98 0.71 -16.01
C ALA A 37 -12.52 1.80 -15.06
N ARG A 38 -12.69 1.48 -13.76
CA ARG A 38 -13.19 2.42 -12.76
C ARG A 38 -12.12 3.45 -12.41
N PRO A 39 -12.48 4.71 -12.17
CA PRO A 39 -11.57 5.71 -11.61
C PRO A 39 -10.98 5.30 -10.25
N ALA A 40 -9.78 5.82 -9.93
CA ALA A 40 -9.12 5.53 -8.65
C ALA A 40 -9.99 5.87 -7.41
N PRO A 41 -10.68 7.02 -7.34
CA PRO A 41 -11.58 7.32 -6.23
C PRO A 41 -12.71 6.31 -6.05
N ASP A 42 -13.25 5.77 -7.13
CA ASP A 42 -14.34 4.77 -7.06
C ASP A 42 -13.85 3.42 -6.53
N LEU A 43 -12.59 3.07 -6.80
CA LEU A 43 -11.95 1.89 -6.19
C LEU A 43 -11.79 2.09 -4.68
N ALA A 44 -11.37 3.29 -4.25
CA ALA A 44 -11.27 3.66 -2.84
C ALA A 44 -12.65 3.66 -2.14
N VAL A 45 -13.68 4.20 -2.78
CA VAL A 45 -15.08 4.16 -2.29
C VAL A 45 -15.54 2.73 -2.10
N ALA A 46 -15.35 1.87 -3.11
CA ALA A 46 -15.77 0.47 -3.03
C ALA A 46 -15.05 -0.30 -1.91
N ALA A 47 -13.75 -0.03 -1.71
CA ALA A 47 -12.99 -0.60 -0.60
C ALA A 47 -13.44 -0.03 0.75
N GLY A 48 -13.71 1.28 0.84
CA GLY A 48 -14.20 1.97 2.03
C GLY A 48 -15.54 1.43 2.52
N LEU A 49 -16.51 1.29 1.62
CA LEU A 49 -17.83 0.69 1.92
C LEU A 49 -17.67 -0.75 2.43
N ALA A 50 -16.82 -1.56 1.78
CA ALA A 50 -16.57 -2.92 2.20
C ALA A 50 -15.87 -3.01 3.57
N ALA A 51 -14.90 -2.13 3.85
CA ALA A 51 -14.22 -2.11 5.14
C ALA A 51 -15.17 -1.66 6.26
N LEU A 52 -16.01 -0.66 5.99
CA LEU A 52 -17.00 -0.17 6.94
C LEU A 52 -18.03 -1.25 7.26
N ALA A 53 -18.58 -1.93 6.25
CA ALA A 53 -19.51 -3.04 6.45
C ALA A 53 -18.88 -4.17 7.29
N ARG A 54 -17.65 -4.58 6.98
CA ARG A 54 -16.91 -5.60 7.76
C ARG A 54 -16.61 -5.18 9.19
N SER A 55 -16.47 -3.88 9.45
CA SER A 55 -16.20 -3.38 10.79
C SER A 55 -17.42 -3.46 11.72
N GLY A 56 -18.63 -3.55 11.15
CA GLY A 56 -19.90 -3.48 11.89
C GLY A 56 -20.18 -2.11 12.53
N ARG A 57 -19.43 -1.06 12.12
CA ARG A 57 -19.61 0.29 12.66
C ARG A 57 -20.55 1.12 11.78
N PRO A 58 -21.39 1.95 12.38
CA PRO A 58 -22.16 2.92 11.60
C PRO A 58 -21.19 3.99 11.02
N PRO A 59 -21.51 4.56 9.85
CA PRO A 59 -20.73 5.65 9.26
C PRO A 59 -20.48 6.82 10.24
N THR A 60 -21.45 7.11 11.11
CA THR A 60 -21.40 8.19 12.12
C THR A 60 -20.36 7.98 13.23
N ASP A 61 -19.75 6.81 13.35
CA ASP A 61 -18.62 6.59 14.25
C ASP A 61 -17.28 7.10 13.66
N ILE A 62 -17.23 7.28 12.34
CA ILE A 62 -16.03 7.73 11.65
C ILE A 62 -15.94 9.26 11.74
N GLY A 63 -14.98 9.77 12.49
CA GLY A 63 -14.70 11.20 12.61
C GLY A 63 -13.43 11.66 11.89
N LEU A 64 -12.65 10.73 11.34
CA LEU A 64 -11.46 11.00 10.54
C LEU A 64 -11.43 10.10 9.30
N LEU A 65 -11.25 10.70 8.11
CA LEU A 65 -10.99 9.99 6.86
C LEU A 65 -9.66 10.46 6.29
N LEU A 66 -8.73 9.51 6.08
CA LEU A 66 -7.47 9.73 5.41
C LEU A 66 -7.45 8.94 4.10
N HIS A 67 -7.31 9.65 2.98
CA HIS A 67 -7.16 9.03 1.66
C HIS A 67 -5.73 9.18 1.18
N ALA A 68 -5.09 8.08 0.80
CA ALA A 68 -3.73 8.09 0.26
C ALA A 68 -3.69 7.57 -1.18
N ASN A 69 -2.83 8.19 -1.98
CA ASN A 69 -2.63 7.84 -3.38
C ASN A 69 -1.21 8.18 -3.85
N CYS A 70 -0.80 7.57 -4.97
CA CYS A 70 0.45 7.87 -5.66
C CYS A 70 0.24 8.69 -6.92
N TYR A 71 -0.84 8.39 -7.64
CA TYR A 71 -1.05 8.89 -8.99
C TYR A 71 -2.34 9.71 -9.11
N ASP A 72 -2.67 10.11 -10.33
CA ASP A 72 -3.77 10.99 -10.67
C ASP A 72 -5.13 10.46 -10.17
N GLN A 73 -5.88 11.31 -9.48
CA GLN A 73 -7.20 11.01 -8.95
C GLN A 73 -8.34 11.48 -9.86
N GLY A 74 -8.03 11.90 -11.07
CA GLY A 74 -9.00 12.31 -12.10
C GLY A 74 -9.10 13.82 -12.26
N VAL A 75 -10.14 14.46 -11.72
CA VAL A 75 -10.42 15.87 -11.97
C VAL A 75 -9.46 16.77 -11.18
N THR A 76 -8.63 17.51 -11.91
CA THR A 76 -7.75 18.53 -11.31
C THR A 76 -8.56 19.57 -10.53
N PHE A 77 -8.04 20.00 -9.39
CA PHE A 77 -8.69 20.99 -8.52
C PHE A 77 -9.99 20.46 -7.88
N SER A 78 -10.13 19.15 -7.71
CA SER A 78 -11.19 18.54 -6.90
C SER A 78 -10.61 17.96 -5.60
N ASN A 79 -11.44 17.88 -4.54
CA ASN A 79 -11.06 17.26 -3.28
C ASN A 79 -11.55 15.80 -3.25
N VAL A 80 -10.63 14.86 -3.52
CA VAL A 80 -10.95 13.44 -3.57
C VAL A 80 -11.38 12.89 -2.20
N ALA A 81 -10.78 13.36 -1.10
CA ALA A 81 -11.17 12.90 0.23
C ALA A 81 -12.62 13.28 0.56
N SER A 82 -13.09 14.47 0.14
CA SER A 82 -14.48 14.88 0.29
C SER A 82 -15.44 14.07 -0.59
N TYR A 83 -14.98 13.68 -1.80
CA TYR A 83 -15.76 12.77 -2.65
C TYR A 83 -15.97 11.42 -1.95
N ILE A 84 -14.90 10.81 -1.43
CA ILE A 84 -14.95 9.53 -0.71
C ILE A 84 -15.80 9.66 0.57
N GLN A 85 -15.66 10.77 1.31
CA GLN A 85 -16.48 11.06 2.49
C GLN A 85 -17.97 11.04 2.15
N ARG A 86 -18.37 11.73 1.09
CA ARG A 86 -19.77 11.78 0.64
C ARG A 86 -20.29 10.39 0.30
N GLU A 87 -19.53 9.61 -0.48
CA GLU A 87 -19.97 8.31 -1.00
C GLU A 87 -19.97 7.21 0.07
N VAL A 88 -19.04 7.27 1.05
CA VAL A 88 -18.88 6.20 2.04
C VAL A 88 -19.57 6.54 3.36
N LEU A 89 -19.51 7.79 3.81
CA LEU A 89 -19.96 8.19 5.14
C LEU A 89 -21.25 9.00 5.13
N GLY A 90 -21.45 9.88 4.15
CA GLY A 90 -22.68 10.62 3.95
C GLY A 90 -23.00 11.68 5.02
N HIS A 91 -22.02 12.08 5.86
CA HIS A 91 -22.21 13.10 6.88
C HIS A 91 -21.01 14.05 7.01
N GLY A 92 -21.19 15.20 7.69
CA GLY A 92 -20.21 16.29 7.76
C GLY A 92 -19.30 16.29 8.99
N ASP A 93 -19.59 15.48 10.03
CA ASP A 93 -18.79 15.44 11.26
C ASP A 93 -17.51 14.61 11.10
N VAL A 94 -16.76 14.89 10.04
CA VAL A 94 -15.55 14.15 9.64
C VAL A 94 -14.49 15.14 9.18
N THR A 95 -13.27 15.01 9.70
CA THR A 95 -12.11 15.61 9.09
C THR A 95 -11.64 14.67 7.97
N ALA A 96 -11.81 15.09 6.71
CA ALA A 96 -11.39 14.31 5.54
C ALA A 96 -10.18 14.98 4.88
N MET A 97 -9.08 14.22 4.72
CA MET A 97 -7.83 14.72 4.16
C MET A 97 -7.27 13.74 3.14
N GLU A 98 -6.64 14.30 2.09
CA GLU A 98 -5.76 13.58 1.20
C GLU A 98 -4.33 13.64 1.74
N LEU A 99 -3.64 12.48 1.73
CA LEU A 99 -2.27 12.33 2.19
C LEU A 99 -1.42 11.75 1.08
N ARG A 100 -0.34 12.45 0.72
CA ARG A 100 0.55 12.04 -0.36
C ARG A 100 1.94 11.71 0.14
N GLN A 101 2.21 10.42 0.32
CA GLN A 101 3.50 9.84 0.68
C GLN A 101 3.91 8.76 -0.33
N MET A 102 3.48 8.92 -1.56
CA MET A 102 3.66 7.95 -2.63
C MET A 102 3.22 6.54 -2.17
N SER A 103 3.95 5.49 -2.52
CA SER A 103 3.57 4.11 -2.17
C SER A 103 3.56 3.82 -0.66
N ASN A 104 4.19 4.67 0.17
CA ASN A 104 4.09 4.62 1.62
C ASN A 104 2.78 5.22 2.18
N GLY A 105 1.99 5.86 1.33
CA GLY A 105 0.84 6.67 1.73
C GLY A 105 -0.17 5.93 2.60
N GLY A 106 -0.51 4.69 2.27
CA GLY A 106 -1.43 3.88 3.06
C GLY A 106 -0.91 3.57 4.46
N MET A 107 0.38 3.26 4.59
CA MET A 107 1.00 2.99 5.89
C MET A 107 1.13 4.27 6.73
N CYS A 108 1.56 5.38 6.12
CA CYS A 108 1.59 6.68 6.77
C CYS A 108 0.19 7.13 7.25
N ALA A 109 -0.85 6.86 6.47
CA ALA A 109 -2.23 7.15 6.86
C ALA A 109 -2.70 6.29 8.06
N ILE A 110 -2.30 5.01 8.13
CA ILE A 110 -2.57 4.14 9.29
C ILE A 110 -1.89 4.69 10.54
N GLU A 111 -0.60 5.02 10.48
CA GLU A 111 0.12 5.63 11.60
C GLU A 111 -0.51 6.95 12.04
N THR A 112 -0.82 7.84 11.09
CA THR A 112 -1.48 9.12 11.36
C THR A 112 -2.84 8.93 12.01
N ALA A 113 -3.65 7.98 11.53
CA ALA A 113 -4.95 7.66 12.13
C ALA A 113 -4.81 7.13 13.57
N ALA A 114 -3.81 6.27 13.82
CA ALA A 114 -3.53 5.75 15.16
C ALA A 114 -3.12 6.86 16.14
N ILE A 115 -2.26 7.79 15.71
CA ILE A 115 -1.86 8.96 16.50
C ILE A 115 -3.09 9.83 16.84
N HIS A 116 -3.96 10.13 15.87
CA HIS A 116 -5.16 10.92 16.09
C HIS A 116 -6.13 10.21 17.06
N LEU A 117 -6.35 8.92 16.88
CA LEU A 117 -7.17 8.12 17.79
C LEU A 117 -6.61 8.12 19.22
N SER A 118 -5.30 8.13 19.37
CA SER A 118 -4.66 8.18 20.69
C SER A 118 -4.77 9.55 21.34
N ALA A 119 -4.63 10.63 20.56
CA ALA A 119 -4.58 12.00 21.03
C ALA A 119 -5.96 12.65 21.23
N VAL A 120 -6.98 12.25 20.46
CA VAL A 120 -8.31 12.88 20.47
C VAL A 120 -9.35 11.95 21.10
N PRO A 121 -9.71 12.15 22.38
CA PRO A 121 -10.66 11.27 23.11
C PRO A 121 -12.04 11.15 22.45
N ALA A 122 -12.54 12.19 21.80
CA ALA A 122 -13.83 12.20 21.14
C ALA A 122 -13.86 11.42 19.83
N LEU A 123 -12.69 11.18 19.20
CA LEU A 123 -12.58 10.42 17.97
C LEU A 123 -12.83 8.93 18.25
N ARG A 124 -13.92 8.37 17.72
CA ARG A 124 -14.31 6.97 17.96
C ARG A 124 -13.62 6.02 16.99
N ALA A 125 -13.57 6.38 15.69
CA ALA A 125 -12.96 5.60 14.66
C ALA A 125 -12.47 6.48 13.50
N ALA A 126 -11.50 5.94 12.76
CA ALA A 126 -10.96 6.52 11.55
C ALA A 126 -11.10 5.53 10.38
N LEU A 127 -11.33 6.07 9.19
CA LEU A 127 -11.29 5.33 7.93
C LEU A 127 -10.06 5.76 7.15
N VAL A 128 -9.17 4.81 6.88
CA VAL A 128 -8.08 4.96 5.94
C VAL A 128 -8.48 4.32 4.63
N THR A 129 -8.33 5.03 3.51
CA THR A 129 -8.56 4.51 2.17
C THR A 129 -7.34 4.75 1.28
N THR A 130 -7.09 3.86 0.34
CA THR A 130 -6.16 4.11 -0.77
C THR A 130 -6.87 3.86 -2.09
N GLY A 131 -6.37 4.47 -3.16
CA GLY A 131 -6.89 4.22 -4.50
C GLY A 131 -5.94 4.73 -5.56
N ASP A 132 -5.48 3.83 -6.42
CA ASP A 132 -4.62 4.19 -7.54
C ASP A 132 -5.08 3.46 -8.82
N ARG A 133 -4.99 4.17 -9.94
CA ARG A 133 -5.23 3.67 -11.30
C ARG A 133 -4.14 4.19 -12.21
N PHE A 134 -3.29 3.31 -12.67
CA PHE A 134 -2.14 3.63 -13.53
C PHE A 134 -2.52 3.49 -15.01
N ALA A 135 -3.28 4.48 -15.50
CA ALA A 135 -3.92 4.43 -16.82
C ALA A 135 -2.95 4.81 -17.94
N GLU A 136 -2.84 3.90 -18.92
CA GLU A 136 -2.16 4.17 -20.20
C GLU A 136 -2.97 5.15 -21.07
N PRO A 137 -2.32 5.91 -21.98
CA PRO A 137 -0.89 5.89 -22.27
C PRO A 137 -0.03 6.79 -21.34
N ARG A 138 -0.63 7.61 -20.48
CA ARG A 138 0.13 8.52 -19.61
C ARG A 138 1.00 7.81 -18.57
N PHE A 139 0.54 6.65 -18.08
CA PHE A 139 1.31 5.81 -17.18
C PHE A 139 1.56 4.44 -17.86
N PRO A 140 2.75 4.20 -18.41
CA PRO A 140 3.09 2.93 -19.03
C PRO A 140 3.33 1.86 -17.95
N ARG A 141 2.24 1.29 -17.40
CA ARG A 141 2.23 0.41 -16.22
C ARG A 141 3.23 -0.74 -16.25
N TRP A 142 3.59 -1.22 -17.44
CA TRP A 142 4.51 -2.35 -17.62
C TRP A 142 5.97 -1.94 -17.67
N SER A 143 6.27 -0.68 -17.97
CA SER A 143 7.63 -0.19 -18.24
C SER A 143 7.97 1.14 -17.57
N ALA A 144 7.06 1.72 -16.78
CA ALA A 144 7.30 3.00 -16.11
C ALA A 144 8.51 2.95 -15.16
N ASP A 145 8.78 1.81 -14.54
CA ASP A 145 9.91 1.59 -13.66
C ASP A 145 10.43 0.15 -13.75
N LYS A 146 11.73 -0.05 -13.55
CA LYS A 146 12.36 -1.38 -13.58
C LYS A 146 12.02 -2.16 -12.32
N GLY A 147 11.63 -3.43 -12.51
CA GLY A 147 11.25 -4.32 -11.41
C GLY A 147 9.87 -4.05 -10.83
N LEU A 148 9.09 -3.12 -11.43
CA LEU A 148 7.75 -2.76 -11.01
C LEU A 148 6.76 -2.86 -12.16
N VAL A 149 5.72 -3.64 -11.97
CA VAL A 149 4.51 -3.62 -12.80
C VAL A 149 3.37 -3.07 -11.95
N PHE A 150 2.68 -2.06 -12.43
CA PHE A 150 1.67 -1.35 -11.66
C PHE A 150 0.27 -1.93 -11.86
N GLY A 151 -0.41 -2.19 -10.75
CA GLY A 151 -1.79 -2.68 -10.69
C GLY A 151 -2.77 -1.62 -10.20
N ASP A 152 -4.01 -1.69 -10.65
CA ASP A 152 -5.09 -0.80 -10.22
C ASP A 152 -5.85 -1.42 -9.06
N GLY A 153 -6.07 -0.64 -8.00
CA GLY A 153 -6.82 -1.10 -6.85
C GLY A 153 -7.15 -0.01 -5.84
N GLY A 154 -8.14 -0.29 -5.02
CA GLY A 154 -8.43 0.48 -3.82
C GLY A 154 -8.38 -0.41 -2.60
N THR A 155 -7.90 0.12 -1.49
CA THR A 155 -7.89 -0.57 -0.20
C THR A 155 -8.46 0.30 0.90
N ALA A 156 -8.91 -0.31 1.99
CA ALA A 156 -9.37 0.43 3.15
C ALA A 156 -9.18 -0.31 4.46
N ALA A 157 -8.98 0.44 5.52
CA ALA A 157 -8.93 -0.03 6.90
C ALA A 157 -9.75 0.89 7.80
N VAL A 158 -10.56 0.31 8.68
CA VAL A 158 -11.20 1.02 9.78
C VAL A 158 -10.37 0.78 11.04
N LEU A 159 -9.92 1.87 11.65
CA LEU A 159 -9.18 1.86 12.92
C LEU A 159 -10.07 2.39 14.03
N SER A 160 -9.96 1.83 15.23
CA SER A 160 -10.70 2.32 16.39
C SER A 160 -10.02 1.91 17.69
N ARG A 161 -10.42 2.53 18.81
CA ARG A 161 -9.98 2.12 20.16
C ARG A 161 -10.67 0.87 20.69
N ARG A 162 -11.81 0.49 20.12
CA ARG A 162 -12.48 -0.75 20.55
C ARG A 162 -11.74 -1.94 20.00
N PRO A 163 -11.71 -3.05 20.73
CA PRO A 163 -11.19 -4.31 20.23
C PRO A 163 -11.76 -4.64 18.84
N GLY A 164 -11.06 -5.43 18.08
CA GLY A 164 -11.43 -5.89 16.76
C GLY A 164 -10.54 -7.05 16.33
N PRO A 165 -10.74 -7.63 15.13
CA PRO A 165 -10.02 -8.83 14.69
C PRO A 165 -8.50 -8.61 14.54
N LEU A 166 -8.06 -7.36 14.53
CA LEU A 166 -6.64 -6.98 14.49
C LEU A 166 -6.35 -5.94 15.55
N ARG A 167 -5.22 -6.08 16.22
CA ARG A 167 -4.61 -5.07 17.09
C ARG A 167 -3.40 -4.47 16.38
N LEU A 168 -3.38 -3.15 16.21
CA LEU A 168 -2.18 -2.43 15.82
C LEU A 168 -1.29 -2.32 17.06
N VAL A 169 -0.13 -2.97 17.04
CA VAL A 169 0.76 -3.09 18.19
C VAL A 169 1.74 -1.92 18.24
N ALA A 170 2.40 -1.65 17.10
CA ALA A 170 3.38 -0.59 16.98
C ALA A 170 3.40 -0.04 15.55
N THR A 171 3.88 1.20 15.40
CA THR A 171 4.25 1.80 14.12
C THR A 171 5.56 2.57 14.27
N ALA A 172 6.35 2.63 13.21
CA ALA A 172 7.55 3.46 13.16
C ALA A 172 7.81 3.96 11.75
N THR A 173 8.22 5.22 11.65
CA THR A 173 8.59 5.85 10.37
C THR A 173 10.04 6.32 10.38
N TYR A 174 10.71 6.19 9.23
CA TYR A 174 12.01 6.78 8.92
C TYR A 174 11.97 7.38 7.53
N SER A 175 12.72 8.47 7.30
CA SER A 175 12.81 9.15 6.01
C SER A 175 14.25 9.47 5.63
N ALA A 176 14.55 9.39 4.33
CA ALA A 176 15.81 9.76 3.70
C ALA A 176 15.51 10.79 2.58
N PRO A 177 15.29 12.07 2.95
CA PRO A 177 14.86 13.11 2.00
C PRO A 177 15.89 13.39 0.90
N GLU A 178 17.15 13.06 1.10
CA GLU A 178 18.22 13.17 0.10
C GLU A 178 18.00 12.28 -1.13
N LEU A 179 17.12 11.29 -1.05
CA LEU A 179 16.75 10.40 -2.16
C LEU A 179 15.52 10.88 -2.97
N GLU A 180 14.92 12.01 -2.59
CA GLU A 180 13.65 12.45 -3.24
C GLU A 180 13.79 12.68 -4.75
N GLY A 181 14.95 13.12 -5.20
CA GLY A 181 15.24 13.37 -6.61
C GLY A 181 15.16 12.13 -7.50
N LEU A 182 15.23 10.91 -6.95
CA LEU A 182 15.11 9.67 -7.75
C LEU A 182 13.81 9.60 -8.57
N HIS A 183 12.72 10.16 -8.06
CA HIS A 183 11.42 10.15 -8.75
C HIS A 183 11.02 11.51 -9.30
N ARG A 184 11.70 12.59 -8.90
CA ARG A 184 11.51 13.91 -9.43
C ARG A 184 12.40 14.18 -10.65
N GLY A 185 13.65 13.73 -10.64
CA GLY A 185 14.68 14.16 -11.57
C GLY A 185 15.11 15.61 -11.31
N ASP A 186 15.55 16.29 -12.36
CA ASP A 186 16.01 17.67 -12.28
C ASP A 186 14.89 18.71 -12.49
N ASP A 187 13.70 18.25 -12.91
CA ASP A 187 12.56 19.10 -13.28
C ASP A 187 11.74 19.51 -12.06
N LEU A 188 12.21 20.50 -11.29
CA LEU A 188 11.49 20.99 -10.11
C LEU A 188 10.27 21.86 -10.46
N HIS A 189 10.33 22.60 -11.54
CA HIS A 189 9.43 23.72 -11.79
C HIS A 189 8.66 23.61 -13.10
N ASP A 190 9.11 22.78 -14.03
CA ASP A 190 8.43 22.57 -15.29
C ASP A 190 7.63 21.26 -15.25
N PRO A 191 6.29 21.33 -15.17
CA PRO A 191 5.49 20.13 -15.33
C PRO A 191 5.77 19.53 -16.71
N PRO A 192 5.79 18.21 -16.84
CA PRO A 192 5.95 17.57 -18.14
C PRO A 192 4.86 18.05 -19.10
N GLU A 193 5.18 18.08 -20.40
CA GLU A 193 4.21 18.41 -21.46
C GLU A 193 2.89 17.67 -21.23
N PRO A 194 1.75 18.36 -21.35
CA PRO A 194 0.44 17.74 -21.15
C PRO A 194 0.27 16.49 -22.04
N GLY A 195 0.06 15.34 -21.40
CA GLY A 195 -0.13 14.05 -22.07
C GLY A 195 1.14 13.24 -22.35
N ALA A 196 2.33 13.75 -22.03
CA ALA A 196 3.55 12.97 -22.13
C ALA A 196 3.51 11.74 -21.19
N PRO A 197 3.95 10.56 -21.65
CA PRO A 197 4.10 9.39 -20.78
C PRO A 197 5.11 9.66 -19.68
N LEU A 198 4.84 9.10 -18.49
CA LEU A 198 5.75 9.15 -17.35
C LEU A 198 7.00 8.29 -17.65
N ASP A 199 8.19 8.86 -17.53
CA ASP A 199 9.47 8.17 -17.66
C ASP A 199 10.27 8.29 -16.35
N LEU A 200 10.02 7.37 -15.41
CA LEU A 200 10.76 7.30 -14.14
C LEU A 200 12.22 6.89 -14.36
N ALA A 201 12.52 6.13 -15.40
CA ALA A 201 13.89 5.72 -15.70
C ALA A 201 14.75 6.92 -16.12
N ALA A 202 14.20 7.87 -16.90
CA ALA A 202 14.89 9.11 -17.22
C ALA A 202 15.16 9.96 -15.97
N ARG A 203 14.17 10.10 -15.09
CA ARG A 203 14.33 10.84 -13.82
C ARG A 203 15.40 10.24 -12.92
N LYS A 204 15.39 8.90 -12.77
CA LYS A 204 16.42 8.18 -12.01
C LYS A 204 17.82 8.37 -12.62
N ARG A 205 17.96 8.32 -13.94
CA ARG A 205 19.24 8.58 -14.61
C ARG A 205 19.76 9.98 -14.34
N ALA A 206 18.90 10.99 -14.43
CA ALA A 206 19.27 12.39 -14.14
C ALA A 206 19.78 12.53 -12.70
N PHE A 207 19.03 12.04 -11.71
CA PHE A 207 19.45 12.07 -10.31
C PHE A 207 20.79 11.36 -10.07
N LEU A 208 20.95 10.14 -10.60
CA LEU A 208 22.15 9.31 -10.41
C LEU A 208 23.39 9.85 -11.15
N ALA A 209 23.23 10.80 -12.06
CA ALA A 209 24.36 11.52 -12.63
C ALA A 209 25.09 12.41 -11.60
N GLY A 210 24.39 12.88 -10.57
CA GLY A 210 24.92 13.71 -9.48
C GLY A 210 24.98 13.02 -8.12
N PHE A 211 24.41 11.83 -7.97
CA PHE A 211 24.35 11.10 -6.68
C PHE A 211 24.81 9.64 -6.86
N PRO A 212 25.79 9.13 -6.06
CA PRO A 212 26.37 7.82 -6.27
C PRO A 212 25.36 6.68 -6.12
N VAL A 213 25.34 5.76 -7.09
CA VAL A 213 24.46 4.57 -7.07
C VAL A 213 24.66 3.74 -5.80
N ALA A 214 25.91 3.52 -5.38
CA ALA A 214 26.22 2.75 -4.18
C ALA A 214 25.65 3.40 -2.92
N GLU A 215 25.73 4.71 -2.80
CA GLU A 215 25.16 5.46 -1.69
C GLU A 215 23.63 5.40 -1.70
N THR A 216 23.02 5.50 -2.87
CA THR A 216 21.56 5.33 -3.04
C THR A 216 21.09 3.98 -2.52
N ILE A 217 21.78 2.89 -2.89
CA ILE A 217 21.47 1.52 -2.43
C ILE A 217 21.63 1.41 -0.91
N THR A 218 22.75 1.90 -0.37
CA THR A 218 23.01 1.88 1.07
C THR A 218 21.95 2.63 1.85
N ARG A 219 21.63 3.87 1.48
CA ARG A 219 20.62 4.67 2.18
C ARG A 219 19.21 4.10 2.10
N ASN A 220 18.88 3.48 0.95
CA ASN A 220 17.60 2.80 0.80
C ASN A 220 17.49 1.60 1.76
N ALA A 221 18.53 0.77 1.85
CA ALA A 221 18.56 -0.37 2.77
C ALA A 221 18.56 0.08 4.25
N GLU A 222 19.40 1.04 4.61
CA GLU A 222 19.49 1.60 5.97
C GLU A 222 18.17 2.22 6.42
N GLY A 223 17.47 2.92 5.51
CA GLY A 223 16.18 3.54 5.80
C GLY A 223 15.13 2.53 6.16
N MET A 224 14.99 1.48 5.35
CA MET A 224 14.06 0.39 5.62
C MET A 224 14.41 -0.35 6.92
N LEU A 225 15.68 -0.76 7.08
CA LEU A 225 16.12 -1.48 8.27
C LEU A 225 15.94 -0.67 9.54
N THR A 226 16.14 0.66 9.48
CA THR A 226 15.91 1.56 10.61
C THR A 226 14.43 1.59 11.02
N ALA A 227 13.52 1.75 10.05
CA ALA A 227 12.08 1.76 10.31
C ALA A 227 11.61 0.40 10.88
N VAL A 228 12.03 -0.70 10.25
CA VAL A 228 11.70 -2.07 10.72
C VAL A 228 12.20 -2.30 12.13
N LYS A 229 13.49 -2.04 12.40
CA LYS A 229 14.09 -2.24 13.71
C LYS A 229 13.33 -1.48 14.81
N ARG A 230 13.02 -0.20 14.58
CA ARG A 230 12.25 0.60 15.54
C ARG A 230 10.87 -0.02 15.79
N CYS A 231 10.17 -0.36 14.71
CA CYS A 231 8.80 -0.89 14.79
C CYS A 231 8.73 -2.22 15.56
N VAL A 232 9.64 -3.17 15.29
CA VAL A 232 9.63 -4.46 16.00
C VAL A 232 10.10 -4.32 17.45
N GLN A 233 11.04 -3.41 17.75
CA GLN A 233 11.44 -3.09 19.12
C GLN A 233 10.28 -2.46 19.91
N ASP A 234 9.53 -1.52 19.33
CA ASP A 234 8.36 -0.92 19.95
C ASP A 234 7.21 -1.93 20.14
N ALA A 235 7.24 -3.04 19.40
CA ALA A 235 6.32 -4.16 19.56
C ALA A 235 6.82 -5.25 20.53
N ASP A 236 7.94 -5.02 21.26
CA ASP A 236 8.60 -6.01 22.12
C ASP A 236 8.88 -7.34 21.40
N GLY A 237 9.45 -7.28 20.18
CA GLY A 237 9.72 -8.45 19.35
C GLY A 237 10.86 -8.28 18.36
N ASP A 238 11.00 -9.24 17.46
CA ASP A 238 11.95 -9.27 16.36
C ASP A 238 11.25 -9.66 15.04
N VAL A 239 11.93 -9.49 13.89
CA VAL A 239 11.39 -9.91 12.59
C VAL A 239 11.11 -11.42 12.55
N SER A 240 11.93 -12.22 13.22
CA SER A 240 11.75 -13.68 13.32
C SER A 240 10.51 -14.13 14.08
N ASP A 241 9.87 -13.24 14.86
CA ASP A 241 8.62 -13.52 15.58
C ASP A 241 7.39 -13.30 14.70
N MET A 242 7.56 -12.78 13.49
CA MET A 242 6.47 -12.45 12.59
C MET A 242 6.06 -13.67 11.76
N ALA A 243 4.78 -14.01 11.81
CA ALA A 243 4.22 -15.10 11.00
C ALA A 243 4.10 -14.73 9.50
N ALA A 244 4.18 -13.43 9.19
CA ALA A 244 4.27 -12.92 7.82
C ALA A 244 4.90 -11.53 7.81
N VAL A 245 5.64 -11.21 6.73
CA VAL A 245 6.21 -9.89 6.47
C VAL A 245 5.65 -9.36 5.15
N LEU A 246 4.77 -8.38 5.20
CA LEU A 246 4.13 -7.81 4.02
C LEU A 246 5.01 -6.67 3.47
N VAL A 247 5.76 -6.98 2.45
CA VAL A 247 6.57 -6.02 1.68
C VAL A 247 5.78 -5.48 0.49
N PRO A 248 6.23 -4.41 -0.19
CA PRO A 248 5.58 -3.93 -1.41
C PRO A 248 5.53 -5.00 -2.51
N PHE A 249 4.51 -4.94 -3.37
CA PHE A 249 4.33 -5.87 -4.49
C PHE A 249 5.27 -5.53 -5.65
N PHE A 250 6.55 -5.72 -5.40
CA PHE A 250 7.60 -5.62 -6.41
C PHE A 250 7.72 -6.92 -7.21
N GLY A 251 8.31 -6.84 -8.41
CA GLY A 251 8.77 -8.04 -9.11
C GLY A 251 9.80 -8.81 -8.29
N ALA A 252 9.95 -10.11 -8.57
CA ALA A 252 10.73 -11.02 -7.73
C ALA A 252 12.16 -10.55 -7.47
N ASP A 253 12.89 -10.16 -8.52
CA ASP A 253 14.30 -9.74 -8.40
C ASP A 253 14.45 -8.47 -7.55
N LEU A 254 13.55 -7.48 -7.71
CA LEU A 254 13.55 -6.26 -6.93
C LEU A 254 13.13 -6.53 -5.47
N SER A 255 12.14 -7.39 -5.26
CA SER A 255 11.68 -7.81 -3.93
C SER A 255 12.80 -8.46 -3.12
N HIS A 256 13.57 -9.37 -3.74
CA HIS A 256 14.72 -9.97 -3.11
C HIS A 256 15.78 -8.93 -2.74
N LYS A 257 16.20 -8.11 -3.68
CA LYS A 257 17.26 -7.10 -3.45
C LYS A 257 16.92 -6.05 -2.43
N GLN A 258 15.67 -5.60 -2.39
CA GLN A 258 15.27 -4.46 -1.56
C GLN A 258 14.64 -4.86 -0.22
N CYS A 259 14.06 -6.05 -0.10
CA CYS A 259 13.32 -6.44 1.09
C CYS A 259 13.77 -7.78 1.66
N VAL A 260 13.69 -8.86 0.90
CA VAL A 260 13.90 -10.23 1.40
C VAL A 260 15.33 -10.42 1.92
N ASP A 261 16.33 -10.16 1.07
CA ASP A 261 17.74 -10.36 1.43
C ASP A 261 18.20 -9.39 2.55
N PRO A 262 17.88 -8.06 2.51
CA PRO A 262 18.26 -7.16 3.59
C PRO A 262 17.60 -7.47 4.95
N LEU A 263 16.36 -8.01 4.94
CA LEU A 263 15.65 -8.40 6.17
C LEU A 263 16.07 -9.79 6.66
N GLY A 264 16.78 -10.58 5.86
CA GLY A 264 17.20 -11.94 6.19
C GLY A 264 16.02 -12.92 6.34
N ILE A 265 14.95 -12.72 5.57
CA ILE A 265 13.73 -13.52 5.62
C ILE A 265 13.60 -14.43 4.39
N GLY A 266 12.73 -15.44 4.46
CA GLY A 266 12.37 -16.26 3.31
C GLY A 266 11.34 -15.56 2.40
N ALA A 267 11.36 -15.86 1.09
CA ALA A 267 10.32 -15.37 0.19
C ALA A 267 8.93 -15.91 0.59
N ASP A 268 8.85 -17.10 1.18
CA ASP A 268 7.61 -17.72 1.68
C ASP A 268 7.03 -17.01 2.90
N ASP A 269 7.87 -16.26 3.65
CA ASP A 269 7.42 -15.42 4.77
C ASP A 269 6.71 -14.17 4.29
N THR A 270 6.81 -13.86 2.98
CA THR A 270 6.16 -12.71 2.34
C THR A 270 4.90 -13.12 1.58
N LEU A 271 4.30 -12.15 0.90
CA LEU A 271 3.25 -12.37 -0.10
C LEU A 271 3.76 -12.18 -1.52
N LEU A 272 5.03 -12.52 -1.80
CA LEU A 272 5.62 -12.32 -3.12
C LEU A 272 4.75 -12.96 -4.21
N ASP A 273 4.37 -14.23 -4.05
CA ASP A 273 3.52 -14.91 -5.04
C ASP A 273 2.18 -14.22 -5.28
N TYR A 274 1.53 -13.71 -4.24
CA TYR A 274 0.30 -12.93 -4.39
C TYR A 274 0.56 -11.61 -5.14
N GLY A 275 1.61 -10.90 -4.78
CA GLY A 275 2.00 -9.65 -5.44
C GLY A 275 2.29 -9.82 -6.93
N LEU A 276 2.90 -10.95 -7.33
CA LEU A 276 3.18 -11.28 -8.73
C LEU A 276 1.91 -11.50 -9.60
N ASP A 277 0.74 -11.71 -8.99
CA ASP A 277 -0.56 -11.79 -9.69
C ASP A 277 -1.36 -10.47 -9.63
N ILE A 278 -0.86 -9.47 -8.89
CA ILE A 278 -1.57 -8.22 -8.62
C ILE A 278 -0.90 -7.04 -9.30
N GLY A 279 0.43 -6.92 -9.15
CA GLY A 279 1.19 -5.72 -9.44
C GLY A 279 1.14 -4.72 -8.29
N HIS A 280 2.00 -3.71 -8.34
CA HIS A 280 2.12 -2.67 -7.33
C HIS A 280 0.91 -1.73 -7.34
N LEU A 281 0.15 -1.71 -6.25
CA LEU A 281 -1.09 -0.94 -6.10
C LEU A 281 -0.86 0.51 -5.61
N GLY A 282 0.35 1.03 -5.79
CA GLY A 282 0.68 2.33 -5.23
C GLY A 282 0.63 2.32 -3.70
N SER A 283 -0.24 3.12 -3.10
CA SER A 283 -0.35 3.22 -1.63
C SER A 283 -1.02 2.01 -0.95
N GLY A 284 -1.48 1.01 -1.71
CA GLY A 284 -2.43 -0.01 -1.22
C GLY A 284 -1.85 -1.38 -0.87
N ASP A 285 -0.60 -1.68 -1.21
CA ASP A 285 -0.03 -3.04 -1.16
C ASP A 285 -0.20 -3.74 0.18
N GLN A 286 0.20 -3.10 1.29
CA GLN A 286 0.21 -3.71 2.61
C GLN A 286 -1.20 -4.00 3.12
N VAL A 287 -2.16 -3.10 2.86
CA VAL A 287 -3.55 -3.31 3.25
C VAL A 287 -4.22 -4.38 2.39
N ALA A 288 -3.88 -4.46 1.09
CA ALA A 288 -4.33 -5.54 0.20
C ALA A 288 -3.76 -6.90 0.64
N GLY A 289 -2.47 -6.95 0.97
CA GLY A 289 -1.81 -8.14 1.50
C GLY A 289 -2.43 -8.61 2.82
N LEU A 290 -2.67 -7.68 3.74
CA LEU A 290 -3.32 -7.99 5.02
C LEU A 290 -4.76 -8.51 4.81
N ALA A 291 -5.52 -7.90 3.90
CA ALA A 291 -6.86 -8.37 3.55
C ALA A 291 -6.84 -9.79 2.95
N HIS A 292 -5.82 -10.11 2.15
CA HIS A 292 -5.61 -11.44 1.58
C HIS A 292 -5.27 -12.48 2.67
N LEU A 293 -4.32 -12.19 3.57
CA LEU A 293 -3.93 -13.09 4.65
C LEU A 293 -5.11 -13.44 5.57
N LEU A 294 -5.92 -12.44 5.92
CA LEU A 294 -7.12 -12.65 6.73
C LEU A 294 -8.19 -13.45 5.98
N GLY A 295 -8.41 -13.11 4.68
CA GLY A 295 -9.41 -13.78 3.85
C GLY A 295 -9.09 -15.25 3.53
N THR A 296 -7.81 -15.61 3.58
CA THR A 296 -7.33 -16.99 3.34
C THR A 296 -7.03 -17.77 4.62
N GLY A 297 -7.20 -17.16 5.80
CA GLY A 297 -6.91 -17.79 7.09
C GLY A 297 -5.42 -18.11 7.31
N ARG A 298 -4.52 -17.48 6.56
CA ARG A 298 -3.06 -17.68 6.70
C ARG A 298 -2.48 -17.06 7.98
N LEU A 299 -3.19 -16.10 8.58
CA LEU A 299 -2.88 -15.56 9.91
C LEU A 299 -3.91 -16.06 10.93
N ARG A 300 -3.43 -16.57 12.04
CA ARG A 300 -4.23 -17.14 13.13
C ARG A 300 -4.21 -16.23 14.36
N PRO A 301 -5.19 -16.35 15.27
CA PRO A 301 -5.17 -15.64 16.54
C PRO A 301 -3.84 -15.79 17.28
N GLY A 302 -3.37 -14.72 17.88
CA GLY A 302 -2.07 -14.60 18.55
C GLY A 302 -0.87 -14.40 17.61
N GLN A 303 -1.01 -14.63 16.31
CA GLN A 303 0.08 -14.39 15.36
C GLN A 303 0.21 -12.90 14.99
N ARG A 304 1.44 -12.49 14.75
CA ARG A 304 1.80 -11.13 14.34
C ARG A 304 2.25 -11.09 12.88
N ALA A 305 1.97 -9.99 12.22
CA ALA A 305 2.50 -9.68 10.89
C ALA A 305 3.17 -8.30 10.91
N LEU A 306 4.33 -8.20 10.25
CA LEU A 306 5.02 -6.95 10.00
C LEU A 306 4.61 -6.42 8.61
N LEU A 307 4.15 -5.19 8.56
CA LEU A 307 3.84 -4.46 7.33
C LEU A 307 4.98 -3.47 7.07
N VAL A 308 5.58 -3.53 5.89
CA VAL A 308 6.70 -2.66 5.49
C VAL A 308 6.27 -1.81 4.30
N GLY A 309 5.95 -0.54 4.53
CA GLY A 309 5.68 0.44 3.49
C GLY A 309 6.95 1.14 3.04
N VAL A 310 7.06 1.43 1.75
CA VAL A 310 8.09 2.30 1.19
C VAL A 310 7.48 3.22 0.16
N GLY A 311 7.84 4.49 0.18
CA GLY A 311 7.40 5.50 -0.78
C GLY A 311 8.56 6.35 -1.27
N ALA A 312 8.47 6.71 -2.56
CA ALA A 312 9.41 7.68 -3.13
C ALA A 312 9.41 8.97 -2.29
N GLY A 313 10.63 9.48 -2.05
CA GLY A 313 10.79 10.64 -1.20
C GLY A 313 12.04 10.64 -0.30
N PHE A 314 12.71 9.58 0.18
CA PHE A 314 12.09 8.30 0.43
C PHE A 314 11.62 8.21 1.87
N SER A 315 10.58 7.46 2.11
CA SER A 315 10.10 7.22 3.46
C SER A 315 9.62 5.77 3.63
N TRP A 316 9.84 5.23 4.82
CA TRP A 316 9.42 3.88 5.22
C TRP A 316 8.58 3.99 6.47
N THR A 317 7.36 3.49 6.41
CA THR A 317 6.48 3.32 7.58
C THR A 317 6.21 1.83 7.77
N CYS A 318 6.55 1.33 8.94
CA CYS A 318 6.31 -0.05 9.34
C CYS A 318 5.20 -0.11 10.38
N ALA A 319 4.49 -1.23 10.40
CA ALA A 319 3.50 -1.51 11.43
C ALA A 319 3.56 -2.99 11.83
N VAL A 320 3.46 -3.28 13.13
CA VAL A 320 3.20 -4.63 13.63
C VAL A 320 1.72 -4.73 13.98
N VAL A 321 1.05 -5.71 13.37
CA VAL A 321 -0.34 -6.05 13.68
C VAL A 321 -0.41 -7.45 14.27
N GLU A 322 -1.34 -7.67 15.21
CA GLU A 322 -1.61 -8.95 15.83
C GLU A 322 -3.05 -9.36 15.57
N VAL A 323 -3.27 -10.63 15.23
CA VAL A 323 -4.60 -11.21 15.09
C VAL A 323 -5.15 -11.53 16.47
N THR A 324 -6.33 -11.03 16.80
CA THR A 324 -7.00 -11.26 18.08
C THR A 324 -7.92 -12.47 18.03
N ASP A 325 -8.37 -12.95 19.19
CA ASP A 325 -9.35 -14.05 19.28
C ASP A 325 -10.71 -13.70 18.65
N GLU A 326 -11.09 -12.41 18.59
CA GLU A 326 -12.30 -11.96 17.88
C GLU A 326 -12.28 -12.29 16.36
N ALA A 327 -11.10 -12.53 15.78
CA ALA A 327 -11.00 -12.98 14.40
C ALA A 327 -11.53 -14.40 14.21
N ALA A 328 -11.34 -15.28 15.18
CA ALA A 328 -11.85 -16.65 15.15
C ALA A 328 -13.37 -16.67 15.29
N GLU A 329 -13.92 -15.92 16.24
CA GLU A 329 -15.37 -15.84 16.48
C GLU A 329 -16.15 -15.32 15.25
N ARG A 330 -15.56 -14.37 14.49
CA ARG A 330 -16.17 -13.83 13.26
C ARG A 330 -16.06 -14.78 12.08
N ALA A 331 -15.02 -15.61 12.01
CA ALA A 331 -14.87 -16.63 10.97
C ALA A 331 -15.88 -17.76 11.16
N ASP A 332 -16.08 -18.21 12.39
CA ASP A 332 -17.05 -19.25 12.75
C ASP A 332 -18.49 -18.79 12.47
N ALA A 333 -18.84 -17.56 12.86
CA ALA A 333 -20.14 -16.97 12.59
C ALA A 333 -20.46 -16.79 11.08
N ALA A 334 -19.43 -16.55 10.25
CA ALA A 334 -19.58 -16.47 8.81
C ALA A 334 -19.73 -17.84 8.13
N GLY A 335 -19.12 -18.88 8.72
CA GLY A 335 -19.22 -20.26 8.26
C GLY A 335 -20.61 -20.89 8.53
N GLU A 336 -21.23 -20.53 9.64
CA GLU A 336 -22.58 -21.02 10.01
C GLU A 336 -23.70 -20.42 9.13
N VAL A 337 -23.54 -19.18 8.64
CA VAL A 337 -24.52 -18.52 7.75
C VAL A 337 -24.45 -19.05 6.31
N GLY A 338 -23.33 -19.66 5.91
CA GLY A 338 -23.15 -20.26 4.58
C GLY A 338 -23.63 -21.72 4.45
N SER A 339 -24.05 -22.34 5.56
CA SER A 339 -24.49 -23.76 5.61
C SER A 339 -25.97 -23.94 5.90
N ALA A 340 -26.77 -22.86 5.85
CA ALA A 340 -28.24 -22.91 6.08
C ALA A 340 -29.01 -22.60 4.76
#